data_5da5a891c02809d8094d78d334dc5de9
#
_entry.id   5da5a891c02809d8094d78d334dc5de9
#
_cell.length_a   1.000
_cell.length_b   1.000
_cell.length_c   1.000
_cell.angle_alpha   90.00
_cell.angle_beta   90.00
_cell.angle_gamma   90.00
#
_symmetry.space_group_name_H-M   'P 1'
#
loop_
_entity.id
_entity.type
_entity.pdbx_description
1 polymer ?
#
loop_
_entity_poly.entity_id
_entity_poly.type
_entity_poly.pdbx_seq_one_letter_code
_entity_poly.pdbx_strand_id
1 'polypeptide(L)'
;MVHARLGVAAENSGKLVSTVRREARRIASEQGRSIVLVDGPPGIGCPVIASVTGASLVLVVTEPTLSGEHDLERVLSLARHFAIPAAECINKWDINAEMTARIEEGTVARGAWTAGRVRYDRNVTTAQLQGKAVVELGGAAARDMKNLWDTLDAFLGGNNESTG
;
A
#
# COMPACT_ATOMS: atom_id res chain seq x y z
N MET A 1 -0.43 -16.38 -5.90
CA MET A 1 -0.08 -15.69 -4.64
C MET A 1 1.09 -16.40 -3.99
N VAL A 2 2.12 -15.66 -3.56
CA VAL A 2 3.29 -16.22 -2.85
C VAL A 2 3.19 -15.78 -1.39
N HIS A 3 3.27 -16.70 -0.46
CA HIS A 3 3.24 -16.40 0.97
C HIS A 3 4.17 -17.34 1.74
N ALA A 4 4.61 -16.91 2.92
CA ALA A 4 5.34 -17.74 3.85
C ALA A 4 4.90 -17.45 5.29
N ARG A 5 5.09 -18.43 6.18
CA ARG A 5 4.83 -18.30 7.61
C ARG A 5 6.13 -18.43 8.39
N LEU A 6 6.32 -17.53 9.36
CA LEU A 6 7.34 -17.70 10.39
C LEU A 6 6.85 -18.70 11.43
N GLY A 7 7.70 -19.67 11.79
CA GLY A 7 7.47 -20.48 12.98
C GLY A 7 7.56 -19.65 14.26
N VAL A 8 6.99 -20.15 15.35
CA VAL A 8 7.07 -19.51 16.67
C VAL A 8 8.56 -19.35 17.05
N ALA A 9 8.99 -18.14 17.42
CA ALA A 9 10.35 -17.77 17.78
C ALA A 9 11.39 -17.70 16.63
N ALA A 10 11.00 -17.49 15.37
CA ALA A 10 11.95 -17.30 14.29
C ALA A 10 12.42 -15.84 14.18
N GLU A 11 13.71 -15.60 14.44
CA GLU A 11 14.34 -14.26 14.54
C GLU A 11 14.62 -13.54 13.21
N ASN A 12 14.09 -13.97 12.06
CA ASN A 12 14.51 -13.44 10.76
C ASN A 12 13.33 -13.02 9.85
N SER A 13 12.40 -12.21 10.38
CA SER A 13 11.24 -11.73 9.63
C SER A 13 11.62 -10.94 8.36
N GLY A 14 12.64 -10.09 8.40
CA GLY A 14 13.12 -9.35 7.23
C GLY A 14 13.69 -10.25 6.14
N LYS A 15 14.44 -11.30 6.49
CA LYS A 15 14.97 -12.28 5.53
C LYS A 15 13.85 -13.06 4.85
N LEU A 16 12.80 -13.42 5.61
CA LEU A 16 11.64 -14.08 5.06
C LEU A 16 10.92 -13.22 4.03
N VAL A 17 10.65 -11.95 4.35
CA VAL A 17 10.03 -10.99 3.43
C VAL A 17 10.86 -10.84 2.15
N SER A 18 12.18 -10.67 2.26
CA SER A 18 13.07 -10.57 1.10
C SER A 18 13.03 -11.83 0.23
N THR A 19 12.93 -13.02 0.85
CA THR A 19 12.83 -14.29 0.12
C THR A 19 11.50 -14.41 -0.62
N VAL A 20 10.37 -14.09 0.03
CA VAL A 20 9.04 -14.10 -0.58
C VAL A 20 8.97 -13.14 -1.75
N ARG A 21 9.50 -11.93 -1.61
CA ARG A 21 9.54 -10.93 -2.69
C ARG A 21 10.38 -11.39 -3.89
N ARG A 22 11.55 -11.98 -3.64
CA ARG A 22 12.39 -12.52 -4.72
C ARG A 22 11.67 -13.62 -5.50
N GLU A 23 11.00 -14.53 -4.80
CA GLU A 23 10.24 -15.59 -5.42
C GLU A 23 9.02 -15.06 -6.19
N ALA A 24 8.31 -14.07 -5.63
CA ALA A 24 7.20 -13.41 -6.31
C ALA A 24 7.65 -12.74 -7.62
N ARG A 25 8.80 -12.06 -7.63
CA ARG A 25 9.38 -11.46 -8.84
C ARG A 25 9.75 -12.51 -9.88
N ARG A 26 10.37 -13.64 -9.47
CA ARG A 26 10.71 -14.73 -10.36
C ARG A 26 9.45 -15.29 -11.06
N ILE A 27 8.41 -15.60 -10.28
CA ILE A 27 7.14 -16.11 -10.80
C ILE A 27 6.46 -15.09 -11.71
N ALA A 28 6.46 -13.80 -11.34
CA ALA A 28 5.88 -12.75 -12.16
C ALA A 28 6.57 -12.67 -13.53
N SER A 29 7.90 -12.72 -13.56
CA SER A 29 8.69 -12.72 -14.80
C SER A 29 8.36 -13.94 -15.67
N GLU A 30 8.32 -15.14 -15.10
CA GLU A 30 7.99 -16.37 -15.81
C GLU A 30 6.56 -16.39 -16.39
N GLN A 31 5.63 -15.69 -15.71
CA GLN A 31 4.23 -15.60 -16.12
C GLN A 31 3.90 -14.34 -16.93
N GLY A 32 4.89 -13.52 -17.28
CA GLY A 32 4.69 -12.27 -18.02
C GLY A 32 3.83 -11.25 -17.25
N ARG A 33 3.90 -11.24 -15.91
CA ARG A 33 3.17 -10.28 -15.07
C ARG A 33 3.98 -9.00 -14.91
N SER A 34 3.36 -7.86 -15.19
CA SER A 34 3.99 -6.54 -15.10
C SER A 34 4.07 -5.99 -13.68
N ILE A 35 3.21 -6.44 -12.77
CA ILE A 35 3.08 -5.91 -11.41
C ILE A 35 3.23 -7.02 -10.38
N VAL A 36 4.00 -6.73 -9.32
CA VAL A 36 4.06 -7.52 -8.08
C VAL A 36 3.57 -6.64 -6.94
N LEU A 37 2.41 -7.00 -6.38
CA LEU A 37 1.86 -6.34 -5.20
C LEU A 37 2.38 -7.04 -3.94
N VAL A 38 2.95 -6.27 -3.01
CA VAL A 38 3.47 -6.76 -1.72
C VAL A 38 2.60 -6.19 -0.61
N ASP A 39 1.91 -7.07 0.13
CA ASP A 39 1.23 -6.71 1.38
C ASP A 39 2.29 -6.61 2.49
N GLY A 40 2.57 -5.39 2.92
CA GLY A 40 3.58 -5.08 3.93
C GLY A 40 2.99 -5.05 5.34
N PRO A 41 3.77 -5.44 6.36
CA PRO A 41 3.34 -5.34 7.75
C PRO A 41 3.25 -3.88 8.20
N PRO A 42 2.51 -3.57 9.26
CA PRO A 42 2.47 -2.24 9.86
C PRO A 42 3.80 -1.87 10.54
N GLY A 43 3.99 -0.57 10.77
CA GLY A 43 5.15 -0.02 11.50
C GLY A 43 6.35 0.30 10.61
N ILE A 44 7.56 0.31 11.19
CA ILE A 44 8.83 0.66 10.52
C ILE A 44 9.99 -0.30 10.82
N GLY A 45 9.69 -1.48 11.35
CA GLY A 45 10.71 -2.48 11.68
C GLY A 45 11.36 -3.15 10.47
N CYS A 46 12.29 -4.07 10.71
CA CYS A 46 13.00 -4.80 9.65
C CYS A 46 12.10 -5.44 8.59
N PRO A 47 10.92 -5.99 8.91
CA PRO A 47 10.03 -6.52 7.88
C PRO A 47 9.49 -5.44 6.94
N VAL A 48 9.19 -4.24 7.44
CA VAL A 48 8.73 -3.11 6.62
C VAL A 48 9.87 -2.66 5.71
N ILE A 49 11.09 -2.46 6.25
CA ILE A 49 12.27 -2.13 5.46
C ILE A 49 12.47 -3.15 4.34
N ALA A 50 12.37 -4.45 4.65
CA ALA A 50 12.49 -5.51 3.64
C ALA A 50 11.34 -5.50 2.63
N SER A 51 10.14 -5.03 3.00
CA SER A 51 8.99 -4.90 2.11
C SER A 51 9.15 -3.74 1.12
N VAL A 52 9.69 -2.61 1.56
CA VAL A 52 9.79 -1.40 0.73
C VAL A 52 11.06 -1.34 -0.10
N THR A 53 12.20 -1.88 0.39
CA THR A 53 13.49 -1.79 -0.30
C THR A 53 13.41 -2.28 -1.74
N GLY A 54 13.73 -1.42 -2.72
CA GLY A 54 13.67 -1.73 -4.15
C GLY A 54 12.24 -1.94 -4.67
N ALA A 55 11.23 -1.36 -4.02
CA ALA A 55 9.90 -1.18 -4.61
C ALA A 55 9.92 -0.02 -5.61
N SER A 56 9.08 -0.09 -6.63
CA SER A 56 8.88 1.02 -7.60
C SER A 56 7.99 2.11 -7.03
N LEU A 57 7.12 1.76 -6.10
CA LEU A 57 6.20 2.65 -5.40
C LEU A 57 5.86 2.06 -4.03
N VAL A 58 5.74 2.91 -3.01
CA VAL A 58 5.16 2.57 -1.71
C VAL A 58 3.81 3.26 -1.58
N LEU A 59 2.74 2.49 -1.49
CA LEU A 59 1.43 3.00 -1.11
C LEU A 59 1.24 2.81 0.39
N VAL A 60 1.07 3.91 1.12
CA VAL A 60 0.79 3.88 2.56
C VAL A 60 -0.72 4.05 2.76
N VAL A 61 -1.37 3.02 3.29
CA VAL A 61 -2.80 3.09 3.64
C VAL A 61 -2.92 3.47 5.10
N THR A 62 -3.58 4.58 5.37
CA THR A 62 -3.79 5.10 6.74
C THR A 62 -5.27 5.39 7.00
N GLU A 63 -5.61 5.68 8.27
CA GLU A 63 -6.94 6.15 8.68
C GLU A 63 -6.83 7.58 9.25
N PRO A 64 -7.90 8.38 9.21
CA PRO A 64 -7.86 9.78 9.66
C PRO A 64 -7.88 9.89 11.20
N THR A 65 -6.77 9.49 11.80
CA THR A 65 -6.49 9.50 13.24
C THR A 65 -5.09 10.06 13.52
N LEU A 66 -4.85 10.55 14.74
CA LEU A 66 -3.52 11.02 15.16
C LEU A 66 -2.46 9.92 15.05
N SER A 67 -2.80 8.67 15.41
CA SER A 67 -1.89 7.53 15.25
C SER A 67 -1.61 7.24 13.80
N GLY A 68 -2.65 7.26 12.94
CA GLY A 68 -2.50 7.06 11.49
C GLY A 68 -1.61 8.11 10.83
N GLU A 69 -1.76 9.39 11.20
CA GLU A 69 -0.89 10.48 10.76
C GLU A 69 0.56 10.23 11.14
N HIS A 70 0.81 9.92 12.42
CA HIS A 70 2.17 9.69 12.93
C HIS A 70 2.85 8.48 12.26
N ASP A 71 2.14 7.37 12.08
CA ASP A 71 2.69 6.19 11.43
C ASP A 71 2.94 6.43 9.93
N LEU A 72 2.05 7.16 9.25
CA LEU A 72 2.25 7.60 7.86
C LEU A 72 3.55 8.41 7.72
N GLU A 73 3.76 9.41 8.57
CA GLU A 73 4.98 10.24 8.56
C GLU A 73 6.25 9.42 8.66
N ARG A 74 6.25 8.41 9.51
CA ARG A 74 7.40 7.50 9.70
C ARG A 74 7.67 6.66 8.45
N VAL A 75 6.62 6.13 7.82
CA VAL A 75 6.77 5.33 6.59
C VAL A 75 7.18 6.19 5.40
N LEU A 76 6.62 7.41 5.26
CA LEU A 76 7.04 8.35 4.21
C LEU A 76 8.51 8.76 4.37
N SER A 77 8.97 8.99 5.61
CA SER A 77 10.38 9.29 5.90
C SER A 77 11.29 8.12 5.53
N LEU A 78 10.84 6.89 5.77
CA LEU A 78 11.56 5.67 5.39
C LEU A 78 11.63 5.54 3.85
N ALA A 79 10.53 5.73 3.14
CA ALA A 79 10.49 5.67 1.68
C ALA A 79 11.42 6.72 1.06
N ARG A 80 11.42 7.95 1.59
CA ARG A 80 12.33 9.01 1.18
C ARG A 80 13.79 8.66 1.44
N HIS A 81 14.11 8.04 2.57
CA HIS A 81 15.48 7.58 2.88
C HIS A 81 16.00 6.60 1.83
N PHE A 82 15.15 5.73 1.30
CA PHE A 82 15.48 4.79 0.24
C PHE A 82 15.29 5.35 -1.18
N ALA A 83 14.98 6.64 -1.32
CA ALA A 83 14.68 7.29 -2.59
C ALA A 83 13.57 6.57 -3.40
N ILE A 84 12.55 6.05 -2.70
CA ILE A 84 11.42 5.35 -3.31
C ILE A 84 10.23 6.29 -3.37
N PRO A 85 9.58 6.48 -4.53
CA PRO A 85 8.34 7.23 -4.64
C PRO A 85 7.29 6.69 -3.66
N ALA A 86 6.57 7.59 -3.00
CA ALA A 86 5.54 7.20 -2.05
C ALA A 86 4.24 7.97 -2.28
N ALA A 87 3.15 7.26 -2.08
CA ALA A 87 1.80 7.79 -2.14
C ALA A 87 1.03 7.39 -0.88
N GLU A 88 0.01 8.16 -0.52
CA GLU A 88 -0.91 7.77 0.54
C GLU A 88 -2.30 7.45 -0.02
N CYS A 89 -3.02 6.62 0.73
CA CYS A 89 -4.45 6.41 0.59
C CYS A 89 -5.10 6.51 1.97
N ILE A 90 -6.12 7.36 2.12
CA ILE A 90 -6.83 7.49 3.39
C ILE A 90 -8.07 6.61 3.37
N ASN A 91 -8.00 5.53 4.16
CA ASN A 91 -9.11 4.63 4.39
C ASN A 91 -10.07 5.23 5.40
N LYS A 92 -11.39 5.07 5.19
CA LYS A 92 -12.46 5.62 6.03
C LYS A 92 -12.36 7.15 6.19
N TRP A 93 -11.96 7.85 5.12
CA TRP A 93 -11.70 9.29 5.13
C TRP A 93 -12.89 10.12 5.61
N ASP A 94 -14.10 9.64 5.40
CA ASP A 94 -15.37 10.28 5.71
C ASP A 94 -15.73 10.25 7.21
N ILE A 95 -15.00 9.51 8.03
CA ILE A 95 -15.18 9.49 9.49
C ILE A 95 -14.66 10.80 10.13
N ASN A 96 -13.58 11.36 9.58
CA ASN A 96 -12.99 12.61 10.08
C ASN A 96 -12.37 13.40 8.92
N ALA A 97 -13.20 14.24 8.29
CA ALA A 97 -12.78 15.03 7.12
C ALA A 97 -11.69 16.05 7.42
N GLU A 98 -11.68 16.63 8.62
CA GLU A 98 -10.65 17.59 9.05
C GLU A 98 -9.28 16.91 9.15
N MET A 99 -9.22 15.77 9.84
CA MET A 99 -7.99 14.99 9.95
C MET A 99 -7.54 14.48 8.58
N THR A 100 -8.46 14.09 7.70
CA THR A 100 -8.16 13.70 6.32
C THR A 100 -7.43 14.82 5.58
N ALA A 101 -7.97 16.04 5.59
CA ALA A 101 -7.35 17.19 4.93
C ALA A 101 -5.94 17.47 5.49
N ARG A 102 -5.80 17.42 6.82
CA ARG A 102 -4.51 17.63 7.49
C ARG A 102 -3.47 16.56 7.09
N ILE A 103 -3.87 15.30 6.99
CA ILE A 103 -2.98 14.20 6.56
C ILE A 103 -2.52 14.42 5.11
N GLU A 104 -3.42 14.79 4.20
CA GLU A 104 -3.07 15.04 2.79
C GLU A 104 -2.11 16.22 2.64
N GLU A 105 -2.36 17.34 3.34
CA GLU A 105 -1.44 18.47 3.36
C GLU A 105 -0.06 18.05 3.86
N GLY A 106 -0.01 17.27 4.94
CA GLY A 106 1.22 16.73 5.50
C GLY A 106 1.95 15.78 4.55
N THR A 107 1.23 14.98 3.77
CA THR A 107 1.77 14.08 2.75
C THR A 107 2.48 14.87 1.65
N VAL A 108 1.81 15.88 1.09
CA VAL A 108 2.36 16.74 0.03
C VAL A 108 3.58 17.51 0.53
N ALA A 109 3.53 18.05 1.74
CA ALA A 109 4.66 18.77 2.35
C ALA A 109 5.92 17.88 2.52
N ARG A 110 5.75 16.57 2.58
CA ARG A 110 6.85 15.58 2.67
C ARG A 110 7.32 15.05 1.33
N GLY A 111 6.78 15.56 0.22
CA GLY A 111 7.17 15.16 -1.14
C GLY A 111 6.56 13.84 -1.60
N ALA A 112 5.52 13.37 -0.92
CA ALA A 112 4.67 12.28 -1.38
C ALA A 112 3.39 12.85 -2.03
N TRP A 113 2.55 11.99 -2.56
CA TRP A 113 1.31 12.42 -3.22
C TRP A 113 0.10 11.59 -2.75
N THR A 114 -1.07 12.19 -2.86
CA THR A 114 -2.34 11.54 -2.51
C THR A 114 -2.82 10.68 -3.67
N ALA A 115 -2.80 9.36 -3.49
CA ALA A 115 -3.29 8.42 -4.52
C ALA A 115 -4.82 8.32 -4.53
N GLY A 116 -5.47 8.49 -3.36
CA GLY A 116 -6.91 8.47 -3.28
C GLY A 116 -7.45 8.27 -1.87
N ARG A 117 -8.75 8.18 -1.79
CA ARG A 117 -9.50 8.01 -0.54
C ARG A 117 -10.49 6.86 -0.69
N VAL A 118 -10.63 6.04 0.34
CA VAL A 118 -11.65 4.98 0.40
C VAL A 118 -12.57 5.30 1.58
N ARG A 119 -13.87 5.44 1.31
CA ARG A 119 -14.86 5.75 2.35
C ARG A 119 -15.19 4.53 3.19
N TYR A 120 -15.74 4.77 4.37
CA TYR A 120 -16.35 3.72 5.16
C TYR A 120 -17.59 3.17 4.42
N ASP A 121 -17.63 1.85 4.21
CA ASP A 121 -18.76 1.19 3.55
C ASP A 121 -18.99 -0.19 4.19
N ARG A 122 -20.23 -0.44 4.62
CA ARG A 122 -20.63 -1.73 5.21
C ARG A 122 -20.50 -2.89 4.22
N ASN A 123 -20.50 -2.61 2.92
CA ASN A 123 -20.28 -3.62 1.89
C ASN A 123 -18.89 -4.27 2.01
N VAL A 124 -17.90 -3.59 2.58
CA VAL A 124 -16.58 -4.18 2.86
C VAL A 124 -16.72 -5.36 3.82
N THR A 125 -17.42 -5.18 4.94
CA THR A 125 -17.68 -6.25 5.90
C THR A 125 -18.54 -7.37 5.28
N THR A 126 -19.55 -7.01 4.49
CA THR A 126 -20.41 -7.99 3.80
C THR A 126 -19.59 -8.83 2.82
N ALA A 127 -18.69 -8.22 2.06
CA ALA A 127 -17.79 -8.92 1.14
C ALA A 127 -16.88 -9.90 1.89
N GLN A 128 -16.26 -9.45 2.99
CA GLN A 128 -15.41 -10.30 3.83
C GLN A 128 -16.15 -11.53 4.38
N LEU A 129 -17.36 -11.35 4.87
CA LEU A 129 -18.20 -12.48 5.35
C LEU A 129 -18.54 -13.48 4.24
N GLN A 130 -18.59 -13.03 2.98
CA GLN A 130 -18.83 -13.86 1.80
C GLN A 130 -17.55 -14.42 1.17
N GLY A 131 -16.36 -14.11 1.72
CA GLY A 131 -15.08 -14.49 1.12
C GLY A 131 -14.80 -13.82 -0.23
N LYS A 132 -15.37 -12.63 -0.48
CA LYS A 132 -15.25 -11.87 -1.72
C LYS A 132 -14.49 -10.57 -1.52
N ALA A 133 -13.93 -10.03 -2.57
CA ALA A 133 -13.44 -8.66 -2.58
C ALA A 133 -14.62 -7.67 -2.70
N VAL A 134 -14.53 -6.50 -2.05
CA VAL A 134 -15.59 -5.49 -2.11
C VAL A 134 -15.89 -5.03 -3.53
N VAL A 135 -14.90 -5.04 -4.42
CA VAL A 135 -15.05 -4.68 -5.84
C VAL A 135 -15.97 -5.62 -6.62
N GLU A 136 -16.16 -6.85 -6.12
CA GLU A 136 -17.08 -7.83 -6.71
C GLU A 136 -18.55 -7.56 -6.30
N LEU A 137 -18.77 -6.97 -5.13
CA LEU A 137 -20.12 -6.60 -4.66
C LEU A 137 -20.57 -5.23 -5.17
N GLY A 138 -19.62 -4.38 -5.56
CA GLY A 138 -19.92 -3.00 -5.96
C GLY A 138 -20.14 -2.09 -4.74
N GLY A 139 -20.70 -0.90 -4.99
CA GLY A 139 -20.93 0.10 -3.95
C GLY A 139 -19.95 1.27 -4.00
N ALA A 140 -19.98 2.10 -2.97
CA ALA A 140 -19.21 3.33 -2.94
C ALA A 140 -17.71 3.06 -2.71
N ALA A 141 -17.36 2.23 -1.73
CA ALA A 141 -15.97 1.85 -1.48
C ALA A 141 -15.36 1.07 -2.67
N ALA A 142 -16.15 0.25 -3.38
CA ALA A 142 -15.70 -0.44 -4.57
C ALA A 142 -15.29 0.53 -5.70
N ARG A 143 -16.05 1.62 -5.86
CA ARG A 143 -15.70 2.69 -6.83
C ARG A 143 -14.45 3.43 -6.39
N ASP A 144 -14.33 3.76 -5.11
CA ASP A 144 -13.15 4.44 -4.57
C ASP A 144 -11.88 3.58 -4.77
N MET A 145 -11.96 2.26 -4.53
CA MET A 145 -10.85 1.34 -4.77
C MET A 145 -10.47 1.21 -6.25
N LYS A 146 -11.45 1.25 -7.16
CA LYS A 146 -11.16 1.26 -8.60
C LYS A 146 -10.45 2.55 -9.01
N ASN A 147 -10.94 3.70 -8.56
CA ASN A 147 -10.29 4.99 -8.83
C ASN A 147 -8.87 5.05 -8.28
N LEU A 148 -8.66 4.53 -7.06
CA LEU A 148 -7.32 4.39 -6.47
C LEU A 148 -6.42 3.54 -7.37
N TRP A 149 -6.91 2.38 -7.84
CA TRP A 149 -6.14 1.51 -8.72
C TRP A 149 -5.79 2.21 -10.04
N ASP A 150 -6.74 2.88 -10.68
CA ASP A 150 -6.52 3.61 -11.93
C ASP A 150 -5.45 4.69 -11.77
N THR A 151 -5.44 5.39 -10.63
CA THR A 151 -4.41 6.38 -10.29
C THR A 151 -3.02 5.75 -10.14
N LEU A 152 -2.93 4.60 -9.46
CA LEU A 152 -1.66 3.87 -9.27
C LEU A 152 -1.16 3.29 -10.58
N ASP A 153 -2.04 2.73 -11.40
CA ASP A 153 -1.70 2.11 -12.69
C ASP A 153 -1.17 3.16 -13.67
N ALA A 154 -1.79 4.34 -13.73
CA ALA A 154 -1.31 5.47 -14.52
C ALA A 154 0.11 5.91 -14.10
N PHE A 155 0.40 5.98 -12.80
CA PHE A 155 1.73 6.30 -12.30
C PHE A 155 2.77 5.23 -12.67
N LEU A 156 2.42 3.95 -12.53
CA LEU A 156 3.32 2.83 -12.83
C LEU A 156 3.54 2.67 -14.34
N GLY A 157 2.51 2.92 -15.16
CA GLY A 157 2.60 2.89 -16.63
C GLY A 157 3.50 3.99 -17.19
N GLY A 158 3.34 5.23 -16.70
CA GLY A 158 4.15 6.37 -17.13
C GLY A 158 5.65 6.23 -16.80
N ASN A 159 6.01 5.53 -15.74
CA ASN A 159 7.40 5.29 -15.38
C ASN A 159 8.08 4.18 -16.21
N ASN A 160 7.32 3.30 -16.86
CA ASN A 160 7.89 2.27 -17.74
C ASN A 160 8.32 2.80 -19.11
N GLU A 161 7.75 3.92 -19.57
CA GLU A 161 8.11 4.54 -20.85
C GLU A 161 9.39 5.41 -20.78
N SER A 162 9.83 5.76 -19.56
CA SER A 162 11.00 6.63 -19.34
C SER A 162 12.34 5.89 -19.21
N THR A 163 12.34 4.56 -19.31
CA THR A 163 13.53 3.71 -19.10
C THR A 163 13.89 2.88 -20.34
N GLY A 164 13.37 3.26 -21.51
CA GLY A 164 13.67 2.64 -22.81
C GLY A 164 14.77 3.38 -23.58
#